data_f1a17ea037c942801a1f69d219a6eaaf
#
_entry.id   f1a17ea037c942801a1f69d219a6eaaf
#
_cell.length_a   1.000
_cell.length_b   1.000
_cell.length_c   1.000
_cell.angle_alpha   90.00
_cell.angle_beta   90.00
_cell.angle_gamma   90.00
#
_symmetry.space_group_name_H-M   'P 1'
#
loop_
_entity.id
_entity.type
_entity.pdbx_description
1 polymer ?
#
loop_
_entity_poly.entity_id
_entity_poly.type
_entity_poly.pdbx_seq_one_letter_code
_entity_poly.pdbx_strand_id
1 'polypeptide(L)'
;MLSWPRNVKMFGGHNTIMDNMINLEMLFWAAKNGGNPYLFDIAVAHADKTMKYHFRPDYTSYHVAVYDTLTGEFIKGVTHQGYSDDSMWARGQAWAIYGYTVVYRETKDVRYLDFVQKVTDVYLKNLPEDYIPYWDFNDPSIPDAPRDA
;
A
#
# COMPACT_ATOMS: atom_id res chain seq x y z
N MET A 1 3.38 -7.47 -11.81
CA MET A 1 2.50 -6.91 -10.75
C MET A 1 1.53 -8.00 -10.31
N LEU A 2 1.45 -8.28 -9.01
CA LEU A 2 0.52 -9.27 -8.50
C LEU A 2 -0.90 -8.69 -8.54
N SER A 3 -1.81 -9.40 -9.18
CA SER A 3 -3.22 -9.01 -9.33
C SER A 3 -4.07 -9.69 -8.26
N TRP A 4 -5.15 -9.03 -7.88
CA TRP A 4 -6.22 -9.65 -7.11
C TRP A 4 -7.37 -10.08 -8.04
N PRO A 5 -7.26 -11.26 -8.69
CA PRO A 5 -8.07 -11.59 -9.87
C PRO A 5 -9.58 -11.71 -9.60
N ARG A 6 -9.98 -12.00 -8.37
CA ARG A 6 -11.41 -12.14 -8.02
C ARG A 6 -12.20 -10.84 -8.19
N ASN A 7 -11.53 -9.69 -8.18
CA ASN A 7 -12.18 -8.38 -8.17
C ASN A 7 -12.01 -7.58 -9.47
N VAL A 8 -11.48 -8.20 -10.53
CA VAL A 8 -11.40 -7.53 -11.85
C VAL A 8 -12.77 -7.05 -12.32
N LYS A 9 -13.82 -7.87 -12.15
CA LYS A 9 -15.20 -7.49 -12.49
C LYS A 9 -15.75 -6.38 -11.59
N MET A 10 -15.40 -6.40 -10.29
CA MET A 10 -15.88 -5.45 -9.31
C MET A 10 -15.34 -4.03 -9.58
N PHE A 11 -14.07 -3.91 -9.92
CA PHE A 11 -13.42 -2.62 -10.12
C PHE A 11 -13.30 -2.19 -11.58
N GLY A 12 -13.64 -3.07 -12.53
CA GLY A 12 -13.62 -2.77 -13.95
C GLY A 12 -12.24 -2.78 -14.61
N GLY A 13 -11.22 -3.38 -13.95
CA GLY A 13 -9.87 -3.44 -14.48
C GLY A 13 -8.94 -4.32 -13.68
N HIS A 14 -7.69 -4.46 -14.15
CA HIS A 14 -6.63 -5.07 -13.36
C HIS A 14 -6.39 -4.25 -12.10
N ASN A 15 -6.30 -4.89 -10.96
CA ASN A 15 -6.16 -4.17 -9.70
C ASN A 15 -5.09 -4.77 -8.80
N THR A 16 -4.50 -3.90 -7.98
CA THR A 16 -3.57 -4.24 -6.91
C THR A 16 -4.07 -3.62 -5.62
N ILE A 17 -3.78 -4.27 -4.51
CA ILE A 17 -4.11 -3.77 -3.17
C ILE A 17 -2.83 -3.41 -2.42
N MET A 18 -2.94 -2.50 -1.46
CA MET A 18 -1.79 -2.08 -0.65
C MET A 18 -1.13 -3.25 0.07
N ASP A 19 -1.91 -4.24 0.48
CA ASP A 19 -1.45 -5.49 1.10
C ASP A 19 -0.39 -6.23 0.27
N ASN A 20 -0.37 -6.05 -1.05
CA ASN A 20 0.65 -6.67 -1.90
C ASN A 20 2.07 -6.24 -1.52
N MET A 21 2.23 -5.10 -0.86
CA MET A 21 3.53 -4.62 -0.39
C MET A 21 4.19 -5.55 0.62
N ILE A 22 3.40 -6.24 1.46
CA ILE A 22 3.95 -7.22 2.42
C ILE A 22 4.55 -8.45 1.74
N ASN A 23 4.08 -8.81 0.55
CA ASN A 23 4.57 -9.96 -0.21
C ASN A 23 5.95 -9.72 -0.86
N LEU A 24 6.39 -8.46 -0.96
CA LEU A 24 7.68 -8.13 -1.58
C LEU A 24 8.86 -8.70 -0.80
N GLU A 25 8.74 -8.82 0.52
CA GLU A 25 9.77 -9.44 1.36
C GLU A 25 10.08 -10.87 0.91
N MET A 26 9.06 -11.65 0.57
CA MET A 26 9.24 -13.01 0.04
C MET A 26 9.98 -13.01 -1.30
N LEU A 27 9.70 -12.05 -2.17
CA LEU A 27 10.38 -11.94 -3.47
C LEU A 27 11.86 -11.58 -3.29
N PHE A 28 12.17 -10.62 -2.43
CA PHE A 28 13.55 -10.25 -2.10
C PHE A 28 14.30 -11.42 -1.46
N TRP A 29 13.66 -12.12 -0.52
CA TRP A 29 14.24 -13.29 0.13
C TRP A 29 14.54 -14.40 -0.90
N ALA A 30 13.59 -14.73 -1.76
CA ALA A 30 13.76 -15.78 -2.78
C ALA A 30 14.90 -15.43 -3.75
N ALA A 31 14.98 -14.18 -4.22
CA ALA A 31 16.06 -13.74 -5.10
C ALA A 31 17.45 -13.93 -4.48
N LYS A 32 17.57 -13.74 -3.16
CA LYS A 32 18.84 -13.86 -2.42
C LYS A 32 19.18 -15.29 -1.98
N ASN A 33 18.21 -16.20 -1.96
CA ASN A 33 18.35 -17.55 -1.42
C ASN A 33 18.17 -18.65 -2.50
N GLY A 34 18.71 -18.43 -3.70
CA GLY A 34 18.78 -19.43 -4.77
C GLY A 34 17.58 -19.45 -5.70
N GLY A 35 16.61 -18.53 -5.53
CA GLY A 35 15.56 -18.29 -6.49
C GLY A 35 16.03 -17.49 -7.71
N ASN A 36 15.11 -17.21 -8.64
CA ASN A 36 15.43 -16.41 -9.81
C ASN A 36 15.78 -14.97 -9.38
N PRO A 37 16.99 -14.46 -9.69
CA PRO A 37 17.38 -13.08 -9.34
C PRO A 37 16.42 -12.00 -9.86
N TYR A 38 15.71 -12.25 -10.96
CA TYR A 38 14.74 -11.34 -11.54
C TYR A 38 13.55 -11.04 -10.59
N LEU A 39 13.34 -11.86 -9.56
CA LEU A 39 12.34 -11.58 -8.52
C LEU A 39 12.63 -10.28 -7.75
N PHE A 40 13.91 -9.91 -7.64
CA PHE A 40 14.32 -8.64 -7.05
C PHE A 40 13.79 -7.45 -7.88
N ASP A 41 13.99 -7.50 -9.20
CA ASP A 41 13.54 -6.44 -10.10
C ASP A 41 12.01 -6.34 -10.15
N ILE A 42 11.30 -7.47 -10.05
CA ILE A 42 9.85 -7.51 -9.95
C ILE A 42 9.37 -6.81 -8.67
N ALA A 43 10.02 -7.06 -7.55
CA ALA A 43 9.67 -6.42 -6.27
C ALA A 43 9.89 -4.91 -6.32
N VAL A 44 11.03 -4.45 -6.86
CA VAL A 44 11.34 -3.03 -7.05
C VAL A 44 10.33 -2.36 -7.98
N ALA A 45 10.06 -2.97 -9.15
CA ALA A 45 9.09 -2.42 -10.11
C ALA A 45 7.66 -2.34 -9.52
N HIS A 46 7.28 -3.30 -8.66
CA HIS A 46 6.00 -3.23 -7.95
C HIS A 46 5.99 -2.08 -6.96
N ALA A 47 7.04 -1.92 -6.16
CA ALA A 47 7.16 -0.84 -5.18
C ALA A 47 7.10 0.54 -5.85
N ASP A 48 7.86 0.76 -6.94
CA ASP A 48 7.84 2.01 -7.69
C ASP A 48 6.45 2.34 -8.22
N LYS A 49 5.75 1.35 -8.77
CA LYS A 49 4.40 1.55 -9.30
C LYS A 49 3.38 1.82 -8.20
N THR A 50 3.52 1.16 -7.06
CA THR A 50 2.69 1.41 -5.87
C THR A 50 2.93 2.81 -5.32
N MET A 51 4.19 3.25 -5.19
CA MET A 51 4.55 4.61 -4.78
C MET A 51 3.87 5.67 -5.65
N LYS A 52 3.81 5.44 -6.95
CA LYS A 52 3.26 6.39 -7.91
C LYS A 52 1.75 6.47 -7.90
N TYR A 53 1.04 5.37 -7.65
CA TYR A 53 -0.39 5.27 -7.94
C TYR A 53 -1.29 4.93 -6.74
N HIS A 54 -0.73 4.41 -5.64
CA HIS A 54 -1.51 4.10 -4.45
C HIS A 54 -1.55 5.24 -3.43
N PHE A 55 -0.92 6.37 -3.71
CA PHE A 55 -0.87 7.48 -2.76
C PHE A 55 -1.43 8.76 -3.35
N ARG A 56 -2.09 9.51 -2.48
CA ARG A 56 -2.52 10.88 -2.74
C ARG A 56 -1.35 11.84 -2.47
N PRO A 57 -1.45 13.11 -2.92
CA PRO A 57 -0.39 14.11 -2.70
C PRO A 57 -0.03 14.35 -1.23
N ASP A 58 -0.94 14.04 -0.30
CA ASP A 58 -0.76 14.16 1.14
C ASP A 58 -0.20 12.90 1.82
N TYR A 59 0.24 11.91 1.04
CA TYR A 59 0.78 10.62 1.48
C TYR A 59 -0.24 9.68 2.16
N THR A 60 -1.53 9.97 2.10
CA THR A 60 -2.57 8.99 2.43
C THR A 60 -2.72 7.98 1.29
N SER A 61 -2.99 6.72 1.62
CA SER A 61 -3.05 5.66 0.63
C SER A 61 -4.46 5.31 0.17
N TYR A 62 -4.60 4.97 -1.12
CA TYR A 62 -5.73 4.17 -1.60
C TYR A 62 -5.51 2.71 -1.23
N HIS A 63 -6.58 2.02 -0.82
CA HIS A 63 -6.49 0.57 -0.63
C HIS A 63 -6.26 -0.16 -1.97
N VAL A 64 -6.98 0.22 -3.02
CA VAL A 64 -6.96 -0.43 -4.33
C VAL A 64 -6.55 0.56 -5.41
N ALA A 65 -5.58 0.20 -6.25
CA ALA A 65 -5.28 0.89 -7.49
C ALA A 65 -5.75 0.05 -8.69
N VAL A 66 -6.52 0.66 -9.58
CA VAL A 66 -7.12 0.03 -10.75
C VAL A 66 -6.39 0.48 -12.01
N TYR A 67 -6.08 -0.48 -12.87
CA TYR A 67 -5.35 -0.25 -14.11
C TYR A 67 -6.10 -0.82 -15.32
N ASP A 68 -5.90 -0.22 -16.46
CA ASP A 68 -6.36 -0.76 -17.73
C ASP A 68 -5.72 -2.12 -18.01
N THR A 69 -6.53 -3.09 -18.42
CA THR A 69 -6.08 -4.48 -18.63
C THR A 69 -5.23 -4.67 -19.88
N LEU A 70 -5.31 -3.75 -20.83
CA LEU A 70 -4.60 -3.81 -22.11
C LEU A 70 -3.33 -2.95 -22.09
N THR A 71 -3.46 -1.70 -21.59
CA THR A 71 -2.35 -0.74 -21.59
C THR A 71 -1.55 -0.74 -20.31
N GLY A 72 -2.12 -1.21 -19.18
CA GLY A 72 -1.52 -1.13 -17.85
C GLY A 72 -1.49 0.29 -17.26
N GLU A 73 -2.20 1.23 -17.88
CA GLU A 73 -2.32 2.59 -17.37
C GLU A 73 -3.20 2.67 -16.14
N PHE A 74 -2.86 3.57 -15.22
CA PHE A 74 -3.65 3.81 -14.02
C PHE A 74 -4.98 4.49 -14.38
N ILE A 75 -6.07 3.94 -13.86
CA ILE A 75 -7.42 4.46 -14.08
C ILE A 75 -7.88 5.26 -12.85
N LYS A 76 -7.81 4.64 -11.65
CA LYS A 76 -8.31 5.24 -10.40
C LYS A 76 -7.79 4.54 -9.17
N GLY A 77 -7.80 5.29 -8.04
CA GLY A 77 -7.68 4.72 -6.70
C GLY A 77 -9.06 4.57 -6.06
N VAL A 78 -9.31 3.47 -5.37
CA VAL A 78 -10.57 3.18 -4.66
C VAL A 78 -10.29 2.41 -3.38
N THR A 79 -11.34 2.17 -2.61
CA THR A 79 -11.26 1.28 -1.44
C THR A 79 -12.02 -0.03 -1.66
N HIS A 80 -11.69 -1.02 -0.81
CA HIS A 80 -12.48 -2.24 -0.62
C HIS A 80 -12.76 -2.47 0.85
N GLN A 81 -11.78 -2.21 1.72
CA GLN A 81 -11.88 -2.41 3.17
C GLN A 81 -11.95 -1.09 3.94
N GLY A 82 -11.64 0.05 3.34
CA GLY A 82 -11.78 1.36 3.95
C GLY A 82 -13.22 1.88 3.92
N TYR A 83 -13.45 2.96 4.64
CA TYR A 83 -14.75 3.62 4.76
C TYR A 83 -15.25 4.19 3.43
N SER A 84 -14.37 4.87 2.69
CA SER A 84 -14.68 5.46 1.38
C SER A 84 -13.44 5.49 0.48
N ASP A 85 -13.63 5.78 -0.82
CA ASP A 85 -12.54 5.91 -1.78
C ASP A 85 -11.55 7.03 -1.41
N ASP A 86 -12.01 8.04 -0.67
CA ASP A 86 -11.20 9.17 -0.22
C ASP A 86 -10.65 9.01 1.20
N SER A 87 -11.03 7.95 1.91
CA SER A 87 -10.59 7.72 3.29
C SER A 87 -9.19 7.10 3.38
N MET A 88 -8.61 7.16 4.58
CA MET A 88 -7.36 6.52 4.93
C MET A 88 -7.64 5.30 5.81
N TRP A 89 -7.74 4.12 5.19
CA TRP A 89 -7.87 2.86 5.91
C TRP A 89 -6.58 2.55 6.68
N ALA A 90 -6.69 2.41 8.02
CA ALA A 90 -5.52 2.38 8.91
C ALA A 90 -4.57 1.22 8.61
N ARG A 91 -5.09 0.01 8.42
CA ARG A 91 -4.27 -1.17 8.13
C ARG A 91 -3.59 -1.07 6.75
N GLY A 92 -4.25 -0.49 5.74
CA GLY A 92 -3.63 -0.24 4.44
C GLY A 92 -2.44 0.71 4.54
N GLN A 93 -2.58 1.78 5.31
CA GLN A 93 -1.47 2.72 5.57
C GLN A 93 -0.32 2.03 6.33
N ALA A 94 -0.63 1.17 7.31
CA ALA A 94 0.37 0.39 8.04
C ALA A 94 1.11 -0.60 7.13
N TRP A 95 0.42 -1.26 6.19
CA TRP A 95 1.07 -2.12 5.19
C TRP A 95 2.02 -1.35 4.26
N ALA A 96 1.70 -0.11 3.95
CA ALA A 96 2.59 0.76 3.21
C ALA A 96 3.89 1.03 4.00
N ILE A 97 3.77 1.38 5.28
CA ILE A 97 4.92 1.63 6.16
C ILE A 97 5.81 0.37 6.25
N TYR A 98 5.21 -0.79 6.51
CA TYR A 98 5.93 -2.05 6.54
C TYR A 98 6.64 -2.32 5.20
N GLY A 99 5.89 -2.30 4.11
CA GLY A 99 6.41 -2.68 2.80
C GLY A 99 7.55 -1.79 2.32
N TYR A 100 7.44 -0.47 2.44
CA TYR A 100 8.52 0.44 2.03
C TYR A 100 9.73 0.39 2.96
N THR A 101 9.53 0.08 4.24
CA THR A 101 10.64 -0.19 5.16
C THR A 101 11.43 -1.43 4.70
N VAL A 102 10.73 -2.50 4.29
CA VAL A 102 11.35 -3.69 3.70
C VAL A 102 12.06 -3.35 2.40
N VAL A 103 11.42 -2.63 1.48
CA VAL A 103 12.03 -2.26 0.19
C VAL A 103 13.30 -1.45 0.42
N TYR A 104 13.30 -0.46 1.32
CA TYR A 104 14.52 0.27 1.68
C TYR A 104 15.59 -0.65 2.28
N ARG A 105 15.22 -1.53 3.20
CA ARG A 105 16.15 -2.50 3.81
C ARG A 105 16.87 -3.34 2.75
N GLU A 106 16.14 -3.79 1.72
CA GLU A 106 16.64 -4.68 0.70
C GLU A 106 17.42 -3.97 -0.42
N THR A 107 17.00 -2.76 -0.80
CA THR A 107 17.58 -1.99 -1.93
C THR A 107 18.63 -0.98 -1.51
N LYS A 108 18.55 -0.44 -0.28
CA LYS A 108 19.31 0.72 0.23
C LYS A 108 19.07 2.01 -0.56
N ASP A 109 18.02 2.06 -1.37
CA ASP A 109 17.64 3.26 -2.12
C ASP A 109 16.92 4.25 -1.20
N VAL A 110 17.55 5.39 -0.96
CA VAL A 110 17.08 6.42 -0.04
C VAL A 110 15.71 7.01 -0.44
N ARG A 111 15.31 6.92 -1.71
CA ARG A 111 13.98 7.35 -2.15
C ARG A 111 12.86 6.66 -1.37
N TYR A 112 13.02 5.37 -1.06
CA TYR A 112 12.03 4.62 -0.28
C TYR A 112 12.04 5.02 1.19
N LEU A 113 13.21 5.34 1.76
CA LEU A 113 13.30 5.86 3.13
C LEU A 113 12.61 7.20 3.26
N ASP A 114 12.94 8.16 2.39
CA ASP A 114 12.34 9.51 2.38
C ASP A 114 10.82 9.44 2.19
N PHE A 115 10.38 8.50 1.37
CA PHE A 115 8.96 8.29 1.12
C PHE A 115 8.25 7.70 2.34
N VAL A 116 8.78 6.61 2.92
CA VAL A 116 8.13 5.95 4.06
C VAL A 116 8.12 6.82 5.31
N GLN A 117 9.10 7.70 5.50
CA GLN A 117 9.07 8.69 6.59
C GLN A 117 7.83 9.58 6.48
N LYS A 118 7.53 10.12 5.30
CA LYS A 118 6.34 10.97 5.08
C LYS A 118 5.04 10.21 5.29
N VAL A 119 4.97 8.95 4.82
CA VAL A 119 3.82 8.07 5.04
C VAL A 119 3.62 7.80 6.54
N THR A 120 4.72 7.59 7.27
CA THR A 120 4.73 7.36 8.72
C THR A 120 4.30 8.61 9.48
N ASP A 121 4.82 9.79 9.11
CA ASP A 121 4.45 11.05 9.74
C ASP A 121 2.94 11.32 9.65
N VAL A 122 2.34 11.03 8.48
CA VAL A 122 0.89 11.12 8.29
C VAL A 122 0.15 10.15 9.19
N TYR A 123 0.63 8.90 9.30
CA TYR A 123 0.02 7.91 10.17
C TYR A 123 0.05 8.35 11.64
N LEU A 124 1.23 8.72 12.13
CA LEU A 124 1.43 9.13 13.52
C LEU A 124 0.62 10.38 13.90
N LYS A 125 0.52 11.34 12.98
CA LYS A 125 -0.28 12.56 13.18
C LYS A 125 -1.77 12.29 13.36
N ASN A 126 -2.28 11.20 12.79
CA ASN A 126 -3.70 10.84 12.85
C ASN A 126 -4.03 9.84 13.96
N LEU A 127 -3.00 9.32 14.68
CA LEU A 127 -3.24 8.44 15.82
C LEU A 127 -3.94 9.19 16.96
N PRO A 128 -4.88 8.55 17.66
CA PRO A 128 -5.44 9.07 18.92
C PRO A 128 -4.41 9.02 20.04
N GLU A 129 -4.73 9.63 21.19
CA GLU A 129 -3.82 9.74 22.35
C GLU A 129 -3.31 8.39 22.89
N ASP A 130 -4.12 7.33 22.73
CA ASP A 130 -3.76 5.96 23.18
C ASP A 130 -2.91 5.18 22.17
N TYR A 131 -2.59 5.78 21.01
CA TYR A 131 -1.81 5.19 19.93
C TYR A 131 -2.43 3.94 19.30
N ILE A 132 -3.70 3.62 19.56
CA ILE A 132 -4.42 2.53 18.92
C ILE A 132 -5.28 3.12 17.80
N PRO A 133 -5.01 2.83 16.52
CA PRO A 133 -5.72 3.47 15.41
C PRO A 133 -7.20 3.08 15.37
N TYR A 134 -8.02 3.95 14.85
CA TYR A 134 -9.33 3.56 14.35
C TYR A 134 -9.15 2.72 13.08
N TRP A 135 -10.11 1.86 12.76
CA TRP A 135 -10.04 1.01 11.56
C TRP A 135 -9.91 1.82 10.27
N ASP A 136 -10.50 3.01 10.25
CA ASP A 136 -10.35 4.04 9.22
C ASP A 136 -10.28 5.40 9.90
N PHE A 137 -9.30 6.21 9.55
CA PHE A 137 -9.10 7.52 10.19
C PHE A 137 -10.15 8.56 9.82
N ASN A 138 -11.01 8.25 8.85
CA ASN A 138 -12.09 9.11 8.40
C ASN A 138 -13.48 8.54 8.74
N ASP A 139 -13.57 7.55 9.64
CA ASP A 139 -14.86 7.03 10.09
C ASP A 139 -15.64 8.15 10.82
N PRO A 140 -16.87 8.47 10.37
CA PRO A 140 -17.65 9.56 10.96
C PRO A 140 -18.13 9.28 12.39
N SER A 141 -18.03 8.04 12.86
CA SER A 141 -18.37 7.67 14.24
C SER A 141 -17.23 7.86 15.24
N ILE A 142 -16.07 8.37 14.82
CA ILE A 142 -15.00 8.72 15.76
C ILE A 142 -15.51 9.75 16.79
N PRO A 143 -15.30 9.56 18.12
CA PRO A 143 -14.37 8.61 18.75
C PRO A 143 -14.94 7.20 19.04
N ASP A 144 -16.17 6.90 18.69
CA ASP A 144 -16.84 5.62 18.99
C ASP A 144 -16.61 4.56 17.87
N ALA A 145 -15.83 4.89 16.85
CA ALA A 145 -15.49 3.98 15.76
C ALA A 145 -14.68 2.77 16.24
N PRO A 146 -14.83 1.60 15.57
CA PRO A 146 -14.01 0.43 15.88
C PRO A 146 -12.52 0.71 15.80
N ARG A 147 -11.74 0.05 16.63
CA ARG A 147 -10.29 0.07 16.60
C ARG A 147 -9.77 -1.06 15.71
N ASP A 148 -8.68 -0.80 15.02
CA ASP A 148 -7.99 -1.81 14.19
C ASP A 148 -6.60 -2.04 14.78
N ALA A 149 -6.47 -3.14 15.49
CA ALA A 149 -5.22 -3.56 16.11
C ALA A 149 -4.56 -4.70 15.32
#